data_934628bef6dee51c8b33f845d01ee299
#
_entry.id   934628bef6dee51c8b33f845d01ee299
#
_cell.length_a   1.000
_cell.length_b   1.000
_cell.length_c   1.000
_cell.angle_alpha   90.00
_cell.angle_beta   90.00
_cell.angle_gamma   90.00
#
_symmetry.space_group_name_H-M   'P 1'
#
loop_
_entity.id
_entity.type
_entity.pdbx_description
1 polymer ?
#
loop_
_entity_poly.entity_id
_entity_poly.type
_entity_poly.pdbx_seq_one_letter_code
_entity_poly.pdbx_strand_id
1 'polypeptide(L)'
;LAMDIYETNKKTKTEDEIKYLIAQSLDNFKFKDHNNYFFINSNKGQGILFDNKITLDNYVDIWDLKDLNNQPIIQIQAKIAKEQKEGFTTNSFIKPDSNDGIQYSKISYIKLFEPFDWHIGTGEYIDGLTKKNQEEILNWLNVLKYENSSYMFLNKIDGNVLIYEGKKVEPKPHPSPEIFNRQLEISKNQNGDFFKYKYKKPNSNEEFEKISFIKKF
;
A
#
# COMPACT_ATOMS: atom_id res chain seq x y z
N LEU A 1 -11.65 -16.25 -14.89
CA LEU A 1 -12.82 -15.43 -15.24
C LEU A 1 -12.74 -14.91 -16.68
N ALA A 2 -11.80 -14.01 -17.04
CA ALA A 2 -11.75 -13.44 -18.42
C ALA A 2 -11.62 -14.53 -19.50
N MET A 3 -10.75 -15.53 -19.29
CA MET A 3 -10.59 -16.65 -20.21
C MET A 3 -11.85 -17.52 -20.29
N ASP A 4 -12.52 -17.76 -19.16
CA ASP A 4 -13.77 -18.55 -19.15
C ASP A 4 -14.88 -17.84 -19.91
N ILE A 5 -14.99 -16.51 -19.76
CA ILE A 5 -15.94 -15.70 -20.53
C ILE A 5 -15.64 -15.81 -22.02
N TYR A 6 -14.38 -15.67 -22.42
CA TYR A 6 -13.96 -15.80 -23.82
C TYR A 6 -14.29 -17.19 -24.39
N GLU A 7 -13.81 -18.24 -23.73
CA GLU A 7 -14.02 -19.62 -24.20
C GLU A 7 -15.49 -20.00 -24.32
N THR A 8 -16.31 -19.56 -23.37
CA THR A 8 -17.76 -19.84 -23.38
C THR A 8 -18.49 -19.13 -24.50
N ASN A 9 -18.06 -17.93 -24.89
CA ASN A 9 -18.81 -17.06 -25.78
C ASN A 9 -18.24 -16.97 -27.21
N LYS A 10 -16.97 -17.35 -27.47
CA LYS A 10 -16.27 -17.15 -28.75
C LYS A 10 -16.95 -17.75 -29.97
N LYS A 11 -17.87 -18.70 -29.79
CA LYS A 11 -18.63 -19.34 -30.91
C LYS A 11 -20.01 -18.73 -31.14
N THR A 12 -20.51 -17.93 -30.19
CA THR A 12 -21.90 -17.48 -30.18
C THR A 12 -22.06 -15.97 -30.17
N LYS A 13 -21.01 -15.24 -29.80
CA LYS A 13 -20.99 -13.78 -29.68
C LYS A 13 -19.93 -13.16 -30.56
N THR A 14 -20.12 -11.91 -30.90
CA THR A 14 -19.10 -11.09 -31.57
C THR A 14 -17.94 -10.79 -30.65
N GLU A 15 -16.80 -10.43 -31.22
CA GLU A 15 -15.61 -10.06 -30.46
C GLU A 15 -15.89 -8.86 -29.53
N ASP A 16 -16.63 -7.87 -30.02
CA ASP A 16 -16.97 -6.68 -29.23
C ASP A 16 -17.90 -6.99 -28.05
N GLU A 17 -18.89 -7.87 -28.26
CA GLU A 17 -19.73 -8.35 -27.16
C GLU A 17 -18.91 -9.07 -26.07
N ILE A 18 -17.91 -9.87 -26.46
CA ILE A 18 -17.05 -10.59 -25.53
C ILE A 18 -16.14 -9.61 -24.77
N LYS A 19 -15.57 -8.62 -25.47
CA LYS A 19 -14.76 -7.56 -24.87
C LYS A 19 -15.55 -6.80 -23.79
N TYR A 20 -16.80 -6.43 -24.12
CA TYR A 20 -17.70 -5.77 -23.17
C TYR A 20 -18.01 -6.64 -21.96
N LEU A 21 -18.34 -7.92 -22.17
CA LEU A 21 -18.61 -8.86 -21.08
C LEU A 21 -17.42 -9.01 -20.13
N ILE A 22 -16.21 -9.10 -20.67
CA ILE A 22 -14.99 -9.20 -19.86
C ILE A 22 -14.77 -7.91 -19.06
N ALA A 23 -14.82 -6.75 -19.74
CA ALA A 23 -14.60 -5.47 -19.11
C ALA A 23 -15.62 -5.21 -17.99
N GLN A 24 -16.91 -5.46 -18.26
CA GLN A 24 -17.99 -5.28 -17.28
C GLN A 24 -17.87 -6.24 -16.09
N SER A 25 -17.50 -7.48 -16.34
CA SER A 25 -17.33 -8.48 -15.27
C SER A 25 -16.19 -8.10 -14.32
N LEU A 26 -15.08 -7.54 -14.84
CA LEU A 26 -13.95 -7.11 -14.04
C LEU A 26 -14.20 -5.77 -13.35
N ASP A 27 -14.93 -4.84 -13.97
CA ASP A 27 -15.33 -3.57 -13.36
C ASP A 27 -16.24 -3.79 -12.14
N ASN A 28 -17.14 -4.77 -12.21
CA ASN A 28 -18.02 -5.14 -11.10
C ASN A 28 -17.30 -5.87 -9.96
N PHE A 29 -16.08 -6.36 -10.19
CA PHE A 29 -15.31 -7.09 -9.20
C PHE A 29 -14.53 -6.12 -8.31
N LYS A 30 -15.18 -5.62 -7.26
CA LYS A 30 -14.57 -4.69 -6.29
C LYS A 30 -14.09 -5.44 -5.06
N PHE A 31 -12.84 -5.20 -4.69
CA PHE A 31 -12.29 -5.70 -3.42
C PHE A 31 -12.84 -4.88 -2.24
N LYS A 32 -12.88 -5.49 -1.05
CA LYS A 32 -13.54 -4.95 0.15
C LYS A 32 -13.16 -3.53 0.56
N ASP A 33 -12.01 -3.03 0.14
CA ASP A 33 -11.45 -1.76 0.63
C ASP A 33 -11.49 -0.61 -0.41
N HIS A 34 -12.28 -0.74 -1.49
CA HIS A 34 -12.50 0.27 -2.54
C HIS A 34 -11.25 0.80 -3.28
N ASN A 35 -10.04 0.49 -2.81
CA ASN A 35 -8.77 0.96 -3.40
C ASN A 35 -8.18 0.01 -4.42
N ASN A 36 -8.68 -1.24 -4.49
CA ASN A 36 -8.22 -2.27 -5.40
C ASN A 36 -9.23 -2.46 -6.51
N TYR A 37 -8.75 -2.34 -7.71
CA TYR A 37 -9.55 -2.45 -8.92
C TYR A 37 -8.79 -3.20 -10.00
N PHE A 38 -9.52 -3.79 -10.92
CA PHE A 38 -8.95 -4.31 -12.15
C PHE A 38 -8.82 -3.22 -13.19
N PHE A 39 -7.80 -3.30 -13.99
CA PHE A 39 -7.65 -2.51 -15.21
C PHE A 39 -7.34 -3.41 -16.38
N ILE A 40 -7.71 -2.97 -17.57
CA ILE A 40 -7.47 -3.67 -18.84
C ILE A 40 -6.91 -2.65 -19.82
N ASN A 41 -5.74 -2.95 -20.39
CA ASN A 41 -5.18 -2.15 -21.47
C ASN A 41 -4.76 -3.07 -22.63
N SER A 42 -4.82 -2.55 -23.84
CA SER A 42 -4.18 -3.24 -24.97
C SER A 42 -2.66 -3.09 -24.86
N ASN A 43 -1.93 -4.07 -25.38
CA ASN A 43 -0.47 -3.99 -25.45
C ASN A 43 0.03 -2.97 -26.52
N LYS A 44 -0.89 -2.19 -27.09
CA LYS A 44 -0.65 -1.07 -28.00
C LYS A 44 -1.00 0.28 -27.41
N GLY A 45 -1.36 0.33 -26.12
CA GLY A 45 -1.60 1.58 -25.41
C GLY A 45 -3.05 2.09 -25.40
N GLN A 46 -4.02 1.26 -25.76
CA GLN A 46 -5.43 1.63 -25.62
C GLN A 46 -5.93 1.24 -24.22
N GLY A 47 -6.49 2.17 -23.49
CA GLY A 47 -7.24 1.89 -22.27
C GLY A 47 -8.57 1.21 -22.62
N ILE A 48 -8.90 0.11 -21.96
CA ILE A 48 -10.14 -0.67 -22.16
C ILE A 48 -11.02 -0.56 -20.92
N LEU A 49 -10.48 -0.87 -19.76
CA LEU A 49 -11.01 -0.56 -18.44
C LEU A 49 -9.96 0.29 -17.75
N PHE A 50 -10.13 1.59 -17.82
CA PHE A 50 -9.16 2.57 -17.40
C PHE A 50 -9.85 3.66 -16.56
N ASP A 51 -9.24 4.05 -15.45
CA ASP A 51 -9.78 5.03 -14.51
C ASP A 51 -11.23 4.73 -14.09
N ASN A 52 -11.51 3.45 -13.75
CA ASN A 52 -12.83 2.93 -13.39
C ASN A 52 -13.91 3.14 -14.46
N LYS A 53 -13.52 3.23 -15.73
CA LYS A 53 -14.44 3.41 -16.87
C LYS A 53 -14.12 2.41 -17.96
N ILE A 54 -15.17 1.82 -18.54
CA ILE A 54 -15.07 1.03 -19.77
C ILE A 54 -15.01 2.02 -20.94
N THR A 55 -13.94 1.95 -21.72
CA THR A 55 -13.64 2.91 -22.80
C THR A 55 -13.61 2.24 -24.19
N LEU A 56 -14.29 1.10 -24.34
CA LEU A 56 -14.32 0.32 -25.59
C LEU A 56 -14.88 1.10 -26.78
N ASP A 57 -15.85 1.99 -26.59
CA ASP A 57 -16.45 2.79 -27.65
C ASP A 57 -15.60 4.00 -28.03
N ASN A 58 -14.79 4.50 -27.08
CA ASN A 58 -13.91 5.66 -27.26
C ASN A 58 -12.59 5.38 -26.54
N TYR A 59 -11.73 4.62 -27.18
CA TYR A 59 -10.42 4.28 -26.62
C TYR A 59 -9.62 5.53 -26.25
N VAL A 60 -9.12 5.52 -25.02
CA VAL A 60 -8.17 6.52 -24.55
C VAL A 60 -6.76 6.02 -24.87
N ASP A 61 -5.98 6.82 -25.61
CA ASP A 61 -4.56 6.52 -25.83
C ASP A 61 -3.79 6.86 -24.55
N ILE A 62 -3.16 5.84 -23.97
CA ILE A 62 -2.40 5.92 -22.73
C ILE A 62 -0.96 5.42 -22.89
N TRP A 63 -0.50 5.24 -24.15
CA TRP A 63 0.82 4.68 -24.42
C TRP A 63 1.96 5.45 -23.76
N ASP A 64 1.88 6.77 -23.79
CA ASP A 64 2.91 7.66 -23.26
C ASP A 64 2.65 8.11 -21.80
N LEU A 65 1.69 7.45 -21.11
CA LEU A 65 1.38 7.75 -19.72
C LEU A 65 2.59 7.46 -18.82
N LYS A 66 3.00 8.46 -18.05
CA LYS A 66 4.17 8.40 -17.18
C LYS A 66 3.80 8.57 -15.71
N ASP A 67 4.59 7.97 -14.87
CA ASP A 67 4.53 8.18 -13.42
C ASP A 67 5.37 9.40 -12.97
N LEU A 68 5.38 9.66 -11.64
CA LEU A 68 6.17 10.75 -11.04
C LEU A 68 7.68 10.63 -11.30
N ASN A 69 8.16 9.42 -11.55
CA ASN A 69 9.56 9.13 -11.86
C ASN A 69 9.82 9.16 -13.38
N ASN A 70 8.86 9.67 -14.17
CA ASN A 70 8.91 9.74 -15.62
C ASN A 70 9.01 8.36 -16.30
N GLN A 71 8.59 7.28 -15.64
CA GLN A 71 8.60 5.94 -16.21
C GLN A 71 7.34 5.70 -17.04
N PRO A 72 7.45 5.10 -18.26
CA PRO A 72 6.32 4.85 -19.14
C PRO A 72 5.53 3.62 -18.64
N ILE A 73 4.47 3.86 -17.85
CA ILE A 73 3.73 2.82 -17.13
C ILE A 73 3.23 1.71 -18.05
N ILE A 74 2.52 2.10 -19.11
CA ILE A 74 1.85 1.14 -20.02
C ILE A 74 2.84 0.34 -20.84
N GLN A 75 3.92 0.97 -21.29
CA GLN A 75 4.99 0.30 -22.04
C GLN A 75 5.69 -0.77 -21.18
N ILE A 76 5.92 -0.48 -19.90
CA ILE A 76 6.50 -1.45 -18.95
C ILE A 76 5.53 -2.61 -18.74
N GLN A 77 4.24 -2.34 -18.55
CA GLN A 77 3.22 -3.37 -18.37
C GLN A 77 3.07 -4.25 -19.62
N ALA A 78 3.01 -3.65 -20.81
CA ALA A 78 2.94 -4.37 -22.08
C ALA A 78 4.19 -5.25 -22.29
N LYS A 79 5.38 -4.75 -21.92
CA LYS A 79 6.62 -5.52 -21.98
C LYS A 79 6.56 -6.75 -21.07
N ILE A 80 6.15 -6.60 -19.82
CA ILE A 80 5.98 -7.71 -18.87
C ILE A 80 4.99 -8.74 -19.45
N ALA A 81 3.84 -8.28 -19.93
CA ALA A 81 2.84 -9.17 -20.52
C ALA A 81 3.38 -9.96 -21.71
N LYS A 82 4.08 -9.31 -22.64
CA LYS A 82 4.58 -9.95 -23.86
C LYS A 82 5.75 -10.88 -23.62
N GLU A 83 6.72 -10.47 -22.80
CA GLU A 83 7.95 -11.22 -22.60
C GLU A 83 7.85 -12.31 -21.53
N GLN A 84 7.10 -12.01 -20.44
CA GLN A 84 7.03 -12.89 -19.26
C GLN A 84 5.67 -13.55 -19.07
N LYS A 85 4.66 -13.16 -19.86
CA LYS A 85 3.26 -13.57 -19.76
C LYS A 85 2.55 -13.01 -18.53
N GLU A 86 3.22 -12.89 -17.40
CA GLU A 86 2.74 -12.29 -16.16
C GLU A 86 3.91 -11.79 -15.30
N GLY A 87 3.65 -10.86 -14.40
CA GLY A 87 4.67 -10.34 -13.49
C GLY A 87 4.20 -9.14 -12.68
N PHE A 88 5.09 -8.64 -11.84
CA PHE A 88 4.84 -7.46 -11.00
C PHE A 88 5.59 -6.25 -11.52
N THR A 89 4.98 -5.07 -11.33
CA THR A 89 5.63 -3.78 -11.55
C THR A 89 5.26 -2.81 -10.44
N THR A 90 6.12 -1.83 -10.19
CA THR A 90 5.87 -0.74 -9.25
C THR A 90 5.93 0.58 -10.00
N ASN A 91 4.92 1.40 -9.83
CA ASN A 91 4.82 2.74 -10.39
C ASN A 91 4.04 3.64 -9.44
N SER A 92 3.98 4.94 -9.68
CA SER A 92 3.03 5.82 -9.02
C SER A 92 1.79 6.06 -9.89
N PHE A 93 0.63 6.15 -9.24
CA PHE A 93 -0.64 6.44 -9.91
C PHE A 93 -1.62 7.14 -8.98
N ILE A 94 -2.59 7.85 -9.55
CA ILE A 94 -3.67 8.50 -8.79
C ILE A 94 -4.60 7.40 -8.25
N LYS A 95 -5.02 7.55 -6.98
CA LYS A 95 -6.01 6.63 -6.42
C LYS A 95 -7.37 6.88 -7.03
N PRO A 96 -8.16 5.81 -7.30
CA PRO A 96 -9.58 5.96 -7.58
C PRO A 96 -10.23 6.79 -6.48
N ASP A 97 -11.18 7.62 -6.85
CA ASP A 97 -11.95 8.46 -5.92
C ASP A 97 -11.12 9.53 -5.16
N SER A 98 -9.83 9.69 -5.47
CA SER A 98 -9.02 10.80 -4.95
C SER A 98 -9.13 12.02 -5.89
N ASN A 99 -9.56 13.15 -5.32
CA ASN A 99 -9.61 14.43 -6.02
C ASN A 99 -8.39 15.32 -5.70
N ASP A 100 -7.36 14.76 -5.05
CA ASP A 100 -6.18 15.53 -4.63
C ASP A 100 -5.14 15.68 -5.74
N GLY A 101 -5.26 14.94 -6.84
CA GLY A 101 -4.31 14.93 -7.95
C GLY A 101 -2.94 14.33 -7.60
N ILE A 102 -2.81 13.71 -6.43
CA ILE A 102 -1.55 13.14 -5.95
C ILE A 102 -1.41 11.72 -6.48
N GLN A 103 -0.23 11.40 -7.02
CA GLN A 103 0.12 10.03 -7.35
C GLN A 103 0.74 9.32 -6.13
N TYR A 104 0.29 8.11 -5.87
CA TYR A 104 0.74 7.25 -4.78
C TYR A 104 1.46 6.02 -5.33
N SER A 105 2.48 5.54 -4.62
CA SER A 105 3.18 4.32 -5.00
C SER A 105 2.24 3.13 -5.01
N LYS A 106 2.25 2.40 -6.13
CA LYS A 106 1.37 1.26 -6.40
C LYS A 106 2.21 0.08 -6.89
N ILE A 107 2.00 -1.09 -6.30
CA ILE A 107 2.46 -2.36 -6.86
C ILE A 107 1.32 -2.98 -7.66
N SER A 108 1.59 -3.41 -8.88
CA SER A 108 0.60 -4.01 -9.77
C SER A 108 1.06 -5.37 -10.25
N TYR A 109 0.14 -6.33 -10.29
CA TYR A 109 0.29 -7.60 -10.98
C TYR A 109 -0.32 -7.50 -12.35
N ILE A 110 0.38 -7.95 -13.36
CA ILE A 110 0.03 -7.88 -14.79
C ILE A 110 -0.03 -9.30 -15.35
N LYS A 111 -1.06 -9.61 -16.14
CA LYS A 111 -1.18 -10.87 -16.85
C LYS A 111 -1.63 -10.65 -18.27
N LEU A 112 -0.95 -11.31 -19.23
CA LEU A 112 -1.33 -11.31 -20.62
C LEU A 112 -2.69 -11.99 -20.82
N PHE A 113 -3.55 -11.37 -21.61
CA PHE A 113 -4.75 -11.96 -22.17
C PHE A 113 -4.58 -12.04 -23.70
N GLU A 114 -4.12 -13.20 -24.15
CA GLU A 114 -3.70 -13.42 -25.54
C GLU A 114 -4.82 -13.18 -26.57
N PRO A 115 -6.10 -13.57 -26.33
CA PRO A 115 -7.13 -13.46 -27.36
C PRO A 115 -7.31 -12.09 -27.97
N PHE A 116 -7.07 -11.01 -27.20
CA PHE A 116 -7.24 -9.64 -27.67
C PHE A 116 -5.96 -8.81 -27.63
N ASP A 117 -4.81 -9.43 -27.41
CA ASP A 117 -3.53 -8.76 -27.18
C ASP A 117 -3.63 -7.70 -26.07
N TRP A 118 -4.31 -8.06 -24.96
CA TRP A 118 -4.49 -7.23 -23.80
C TRP A 118 -3.57 -7.65 -22.65
N HIS A 119 -3.36 -6.76 -21.73
CA HIS A 119 -2.97 -7.12 -20.38
C HIS A 119 -4.04 -6.70 -19.38
N ILE A 120 -4.35 -7.61 -18.48
CA ILE A 120 -5.25 -7.40 -17.36
C ILE A 120 -4.40 -7.30 -16.13
N GLY A 121 -4.65 -6.30 -15.30
CA GLY A 121 -3.90 -6.12 -14.06
C GLY A 121 -4.78 -5.67 -12.91
N THR A 122 -4.25 -5.85 -11.73
CA THR A 122 -4.75 -5.29 -10.47
C THR A 122 -3.57 -4.81 -9.64
N GLY A 123 -3.80 -3.92 -8.70
CA GLY A 123 -2.70 -3.44 -7.88
C GLY A 123 -3.15 -2.83 -6.57
N GLU A 124 -2.22 -2.73 -5.64
CA GLU A 124 -2.39 -2.21 -4.30
C GLU A 124 -1.53 -0.97 -4.10
N TYR A 125 -2.09 0.04 -3.44
CA TYR A 125 -1.34 1.23 -3.05
C TYR A 125 -0.55 0.96 -1.77
N ILE A 126 0.78 1.12 -1.85
CA ILE A 126 1.70 0.74 -0.78
C ILE A 126 1.49 1.58 0.49
N ASP A 127 1.11 2.84 0.36
CA ASP A 127 0.83 3.71 1.50
C ASP A 127 -0.40 3.26 2.31
N GLY A 128 -1.42 2.72 1.65
CA GLY A 128 -2.59 2.11 2.31
C GLY A 128 -2.22 0.87 3.10
N LEU A 129 -1.41 -0.03 2.50
CA LEU A 129 -0.88 -1.22 3.18
C LEU A 129 -0.02 -0.84 4.39
N THR A 130 0.86 0.16 4.21
CA THR A 130 1.73 0.62 5.31
C THR A 130 0.92 1.17 6.47
N LYS A 131 -0.09 2.00 6.22
CA LYS A 131 -0.97 2.54 7.27
C LYS A 131 -1.74 1.44 7.98
N LYS A 132 -2.37 0.52 7.23
CA LYS A 132 -3.12 -0.61 7.80
C LYS A 132 -2.22 -1.47 8.67
N ASN A 133 -1.06 -1.86 8.18
CA ASN A 133 -0.10 -2.66 8.93
C ASN A 133 0.40 -1.92 10.18
N GLN A 134 0.65 -0.61 10.09
CA GLN A 134 1.02 0.21 11.25
C GLN A 134 -0.10 0.23 12.30
N GLU A 135 -1.35 0.40 11.90
CA GLU A 135 -2.49 0.37 12.82
C GLU A 135 -2.67 -0.99 13.47
N GLU A 136 -2.55 -2.08 12.71
CA GLU A 136 -2.62 -3.44 13.25
C GLU A 136 -1.51 -3.69 14.27
N ILE A 137 -0.27 -3.30 13.97
CA ILE A 137 0.87 -3.39 14.90
C ILE A 137 0.62 -2.54 16.15
N LEU A 138 0.15 -1.31 16.01
CA LEU A 138 -0.17 -0.44 17.16
C LEU A 138 -1.27 -1.04 18.03
N ASN A 139 -2.30 -1.62 17.43
CA ASN A 139 -3.37 -2.28 18.17
C ASN A 139 -2.85 -3.53 18.90
N TRP A 140 -2.02 -4.34 18.25
CA TRP A 140 -1.40 -5.50 18.86
C TRP A 140 -0.49 -5.10 20.04
N LEU A 141 0.35 -4.09 19.86
CA LEU A 141 1.23 -3.58 20.93
C LEU A 141 0.45 -2.99 22.11
N ASN A 142 -0.73 -2.40 21.87
CA ASN A 142 -1.59 -1.84 22.91
C ASN A 142 -2.21 -2.91 23.83
N VAL A 143 -2.34 -4.15 23.37
CA VAL A 143 -2.93 -5.25 24.18
C VAL A 143 -1.89 -6.12 24.87
N LEU A 144 -0.60 -5.92 24.58
CA LEU A 144 0.47 -6.65 25.25
C LEU A 144 0.54 -6.25 26.73
N LYS A 145 0.58 -7.27 27.57
CA LYS A 145 0.77 -7.10 29.01
C LYS A 145 2.16 -7.54 29.40
N TYR A 146 2.82 -6.72 30.19
CA TYR A 146 4.14 -7.00 30.75
C TYR A 146 4.04 -7.12 32.26
N GLU A 147 4.87 -8.00 32.82
CA GLU A 147 4.97 -8.17 34.27
C GLU A 147 5.79 -7.04 34.91
N ASN A 148 5.69 -6.89 36.24
CA ASN A 148 6.53 -6.03 37.06
C ASN A 148 6.55 -4.54 36.66
N SER A 149 5.40 -3.98 36.27
CA SER A 149 5.29 -2.57 35.86
C SER A 149 6.12 -2.23 34.61
N SER A 150 6.56 -3.21 33.87
CA SER A 150 7.21 -3.03 32.56
C SER A 150 6.17 -2.64 31.51
N TYR A 151 6.58 -1.88 30.53
CA TYR A 151 5.73 -1.48 29.42
C TYR A 151 6.54 -1.17 28.15
N MET A 152 5.87 -1.25 27.02
CA MET A 152 6.43 -0.82 25.75
C MET A 152 6.09 0.65 25.49
N PHE A 153 6.95 1.32 24.78
CA PHE A 153 6.69 2.62 24.18
C PHE A 153 7.12 2.63 22.73
N LEU A 154 6.48 3.48 21.94
CA LEU A 154 6.80 3.66 20.53
C LEU A 154 6.76 5.16 20.19
N ASN A 155 7.87 5.64 19.64
CA ASN A 155 8.02 7.02 19.20
C ASN A 155 8.35 7.05 17.70
N LYS A 156 7.81 8.03 16.98
CA LYS A 156 8.29 8.38 15.64
C LYS A 156 9.65 9.09 15.76
N ILE A 157 10.41 9.08 14.67
CA ILE A 157 11.70 9.79 14.57
C ILE A 157 11.51 11.31 14.72
N ASP A 158 10.34 11.84 14.36
CA ASP A 158 9.97 13.26 14.52
C ASP A 158 9.62 13.65 15.96
N GLY A 159 9.69 12.72 16.92
CA GLY A 159 9.42 12.93 18.33
C GLY A 159 7.98 12.71 18.76
N ASN A 160 7.07 12.37 17.83
CA ASN A 160 5.71 12.05 18.19
C ASN A 160 5.59 10.66 18.80
N VAL A 161 4.92 10.59 19.95
CA VAL A 161 4.64 9.34 20.67
C VAL A 161 3.40 8.68 20.10
N LEU A 162 3.47 7.37 19.84
CA LEU A 162 2.36 6.53 19.37
C LEU A 162 1.87 5.55 20.46
N ILE A 163 2.81 5.05 21.28
CA ILE A 163 2.51 4.25 22.48
C ILE A 163 3.23 4.88 23.66
N TYR A 164 2.48 5.22 24.67
CA TYR A 164 2.96 5.83 25.91
C TYR A 164 2.54 5.00 27.11
N GLU A 165 3.49 4.60 27.95
CA GLU A 165 3.23 3.74 29.11
C GLU A 165 2.38 2.49 28.80
N GLY A 166 2.67 1.86 27.66
CA GLY A 166 2.00 0.65 27.20
C GLY A 166 0.61 0.87 26.60
N LYS A 167 0.19 2.11 26.37
CA LYS A 167 -1.11 2.46 25.79
C LYS A 167 -0.97 3.23 24.48
N LYS A 168 -1.77 2.89 23.49
CA LYS A 168 -1.90 3.67 22.25
C LYS A 168 -2.44 5.05 22.60
N VAL A 169 -1.82 6.08 22.06
CA VAL A 169 -2.22 7.48 22.24
C VAL A 169 -2.35 8.17 20.88
N GLU A 170 -3.13 9.23 20.83
CA GLU A 170 -3.09 10.15 19.69
C GLU A 170 -1.66 10.72 19.57
N PRO A 171 -1.12 10.83 18.34
CA PRO A 171 0.23 11.32 18.13
C PRO A 171 0.44 12.69 18.80
N LYS A 172 1.38 12.76 19.73
CA LYS A 172 1.73 13.99 20.47
C LYS A 172 3.22 14.03 20.75
N PRO A 173 3.81 15.23 20.92
CA PRO A 173 5.22 15.36 21.24
C PRO A 173 5.60 14.58 22.50
N HIS A 174 6.81 14.01 22.50
CA HIS A 174 7.35 13.31 23.66
C HIS A 174 7.44 14.27 24.87
N PRO A 175 6.93 13.86 26.05
CA PRO A 175 6.85 14.75 27.23
C PRO A 175 8.22 15.16 27.80
N SER A 176 9.29 14.46 27.45
CA SER A 176 10.66 14.81 27.80
C SER A 176 11.55 14.80 26.55
N PRO A 177 11.79 15.98 25.94
CA PRO A 177 12.66 16.09 24.77
C PRO A 177 14.09 15.58 25.01
N GLU A 178 14.63 15.76 26.23
CA GLU A 178 15.97 15.29 26.59
C GLU A 178 16.07 13.76 26.53
N ILE A 179 15.10 13.05 27.15
CA ILE A 179 15.03 11.59 27.10
C ILE A 179 14.87 11.11 25.65
N PHE A 180 13.99 11.76 24.89
CA PHE A 180 13.76 11.41 23.49
C PHE A 180 15.03 11.57 22.65
N ASN A 181 15.76 12.68 22.77
CA ASN A 181 17.01 12.89 22.05
C ASN A 181 18.05 11.81 22.37
N ARG A 182 18.13 11.38 23.64
CA ARG A 182 19.01 10.28 24.03
C ARG A 182 18.57 8.95 23.44
N GLN A 183 17.28 8.66 23.42
CA GLN A 183 16.73 7.47 22.75
C GLN A 183 17.04 7.48 21.26
N LEU A 184 16.92 8.63 20.59
CA LEU A 184 17.21 8.80 19.17
C LEU A 184 18.70 8.51 18.87
N GLU A 185 19.62 8.97 19.70
CA GLU A 185 21.05 8.66 19.56
C GLU A 185 21.31 7.15 19.68
N ILE A 186 20.72 6.50 20.67
CA ILE A 186 20.88 5.05 20.89
C ILE A 186 20.27 4.26 19.72
N SER A 187 19.17 4.73 19.15
CA SER A 187 18.49 4.08 18.02
C SER A 187 19.32 4.02 16.74
N LYS A 188 20.43 4.74 16.65
CA LYS A 188 21.40 4.64 15.54
C LYS A 188 22.16 3.31 15.55
N ASN A 189 22.21 2.65 16.70
CA ASN A 189 22.74 1.28 16.80
C ASN A 189 21.69 0.30 16.24
N GLN A 190 22.02 -0.39 15.15
CA GLN A 190 21.11 -1.36 14.49
C GLN A 190 20.67 -2.51 15.39
N ASN A 191 21.52 -2.91 16.35
CA ASN A 191 21.20 -3.97 17.30
C ASN A 191 20.37 -3.47 18.51
N GLY A 192 20.22 -2.14 18.65
CA GLY A 192 19.66 -1.53 19.84
C GLY A 192 20.63 -1.49 21.00
N ASP A 193 20.25 -0.81 22.06
CA ASP A 193 21.03 -0.76 23.32
C ASP A 193 20.15 -0.38 24.50
N PHE A 194 20.71 -0.54 25.71
CA PHE A 194 20.06 -0.20 26.96
C PHE A 194 20.32 1.24 27.37
N PHE A 195 19.29 1.87 27.96
CA PHE A 195 19.35 3.23 28.48
C PHE A 195 18.79 3.29 29.90
N LYS A 196 19.61 3.78 30.84
CA LYS A 196 19.21 4.00 32.22
C LYS A 196 18.95 5.49 32.47
N TYR A 197 17.84 5.80 33.11
CA TYR A 197 17.41 7.15 33.41
C TYR A 197 16.39 7.17 34.55
N LYS A 198 16.18 8.34 35.17
CA LYS A 198 15.10 8.53 36.14
C LYS A 198 13.82 8.89 35.45
N TYR A 199 12.74 8.22 35.81
CA TYR A 199 11.42 8.48 35.26
C TYR A 199 10.33 8.05 36.22
N LYS A 200 9.14 8.61 36.06
CA LYS A 200 7.96 8.25 36.86
C LYS A 200 7.46 6.88 36.45
N LYS A 201 6.96 6.11 37.43
CA LYS A 201 6.15 4.92 37.15
C LYS A 201 4.77 5.35 36.69
N PRO A 202 4.08 4.52 35.86
CA PRO A 202 2.68 4.75 35.57
C PRO A 202 1.87 4.94 36.87
N ASN A 203 1.05 5.99 36.91
CA ASN A 203 0.22 6.36 38.06
C ASN A 203 0.99 6.76 39.35
N SER A 204 2.27 7.16 39.23
CA SER A 204 3.08 7.69 40.36
C SER A 204 3.69 9.03 39.99
N ASN A 205 3.83 9.92 41.01
CA ASN A 205 4.58 11.18 40.86
C ASN A 205 6.04 11.06 41.28
N GLU A 206 6.44 9.92 41.84
CA GLU A 206 7.80 9.66 42.27
C GLU A 206 8.67 9.17 41.13
N GLU A 207 9.92 9.64 41.10
CA GLU A 207 10.92 9.22 40.13
C GLU A 207 11.66 7.97 40.60
N PHE A 208 11.82 7.02 39.73
CA PHE A 208 12.55 5.78 39.95
C PHE A 208 13.63 5.61 38.89
N GLU A 209 14.65 4.83 39.20
CA GLU A 209 15.59 4.38 38.21
C GLU A 209 14.91 3.43 37.24
N LYS A 210 14.97 3.74 35.94
CA LYS A 210 14.38 2.98 34.86
C LYS A 210 15.44 2.55 33.88
N ILE A 211 15.33 1.32 33.39
CA ILE A 211 16.10 0.80 32.27
C ILE A 211 15.17 0.53 31.10
N SER A 212 15.56 0.98 29.94
CA SER A 212 14.81 0.73 28.69
C SER A 212 15.75 0.19 27.63
N PHE A 213 15.27 -0.76 26.82
CA PHE A 213 15.94 -1.20 25.59
C PHE A 213 15.39 -0.39 24.41
N ILE A 214 16.27 0.25 23.66
CA ILE A 214 15.94 1.12 22.54
C ILE A 214 16.41 0.46 21.25
N LYS A 215 15.50 0.32 20.28
CA LYS A 215 15.80 -0.19 18.95
C LYS A 215 14.97 0.55 17.91
N LYS A 216 15.57 0.84 16.75
CA LYS A 216 14.88 1.38 15.57
C LYS A 216 14.39 0.20 14.71
N PHE A 217 13.17 0.35 14.17
CA PHE A 217 12.55 -0.54 13.20
C PHE A 217 12.36 0.17 11.86
#